data_99c6186dc8eebba5552df689fc29cab1
#
_entry.id   99c6186dc8eebba5552df689fc29cab1
#
_cell.length_a   1.000
_cell.length_b   1.000
_cell.length_c   1.000
_cell.angle_alpha   90.00
_cell.angle_beta   90.00
_cell.angle_gamma   90.00
#
_symmetry.space_group_name_H-M   'P 1'
#
loop_
_entity.id
_entity.type
_entity.pdbx_description
1 polymer ?
#
loop_
_entity_poly.entity_id
_entity_poly.type
_entity_poly.pdbx_seq_one_letter_code
_entity_poly.pdbx_strand_id
1 'polypeptide(L)'
;MSQSEIIRPQSLGLPRSVLATFLNEDVEAVIAAGTRDPHRRALAQHLAQGHGGADGLDETLQMVRDTFRRFAGEHREAAHGWHLADDLIPLDVIQNLADLGVFGLTIPESHGGAGMGKAAMCVVSEELSRGYIGLGSLGTRSEIAAELILNGGTEAQKAHWLPRIATGEILPTAVFTEPNTGSDLGSLSTRAVRRGDQYLVTGNKTWITHAARADLMTLLVRTNPDQPGYKGLSMLLAEKPRGTEGDPFPATGMTGGEIAVLGYRGMKEYELGFDGFAVDANNLLGGIEGMGFKHLMATFESARIQTAARAVGVAQSALDLGLGYALDRQQFGQPILAFPRIYGKVAMMAAEIMMARQLCYAAAHQKDSGKRCDLEAGMAKLLAARIAWSAADNAVQIHGGNGYAMEYPISRVLVDARILNVFEGAAEIQANVIATRLLEQG
;
A
#
# COMPACT_ATOMS: atom_id res chain seq x y z
N MET A 1 -27.98 -34.09 -9.26
CA MET A 1 -28.83 -32.92 -9.49
C MET A 1 -28.52 -32.39 -10.88
N SER A 2 -29.51 -32.35 -11.75
CA SER A 2 -29.33 -31.91 -13.15
C SER A 2 -29.02 -30.44 -13.19
N GLN A 3 -28.20 -29.99 -14.15
CA GLN A 3 -27.82 -28.58 -14.37
C GLN A 3 -29.02 -27.62 -14.64
N SER A 4 -30.26 -28.11 -14.62
CA SER A 4 -31.48 -27.35 -14.86
C SER A 4 -32.13 -26.72 -13.62
N GLU A 5 -31.54 -26.91 -12.44
CA GLU A 5 -32.01 -26.30 -11.17
C GLU A 5 -31.18 -25.12 -10.69
N ILE A 6 -30.37 -24.54 -11.55
CA ILE A 6 -29.84 -23.21 -11.32
C ILE A 6 -31.05 -22.26 -11.22
N ILE A 7 -31.13 -21.54 -10.10
CA ILE A 7 -32.15 -20.55 -9.73
C ILE A 7 -32.74 -19.91 -10.98
N ARG A 8 -33.94 -20.35 -11.38
CA ARG A 8 -34.63 -19.67 -12.46
C ARG A 8 -35.13 -18.34 -11.91
N PRO A 9 -35.01 -17.22 -12.65
CA PRO A 9 -35.56 -15.93 -12.23
C PRO A 9 -36.97 -15.99 -11.68
N GLN A 10 -37.78 -16.88 -12.20
CA GLN A 10 -39.14 -17.18 -11.76
C GLN A 10 -39.23 -17.73 -10.33
N SER A 11 -38.16 -18.37 -9.79
CA SER A 11 -38.12 -18.87 -8.41
C SER A 11 -37.93 -17.76 -7.37
N LEU A 12 -37.56 -16.56 -7.81
CA LEU A 12 -37.44 -15.37 -6.96
C LEU A 12 -38.74 -14.55 -6.88
N GLY A 13 -39.83 -14.98 -7.54
CA GLY A 13 -41.10 -14.27 -7.54
C GLY A 13 -41.11 -12.92 -8.27
N LEU A 14 -40.03 -12.62 -9.01
CA LEU A 14 -39.90 -11.35 -9.75
C LEU A 14 -40.41 -11.52 -11.20
N PRO A 15 -41.22 -10.58 -11.72
CA PRO A 15 -41.61 -10.59 -13.11
C PRO A 15 -40.40 -10.51 -14.05
N ARG A 16 -40.43 -11.26 -15.15
CA ARG A 16 -39.34 -11.28 -16.14
C ARG A 16 -39.00 -9.87 -16.69
N SER A 17 -39.99 -8.97 -16.75
CA SER A 17 -39.81 -7.59 -17.14
C SER A 17 -39.00 -6.75 -16.17
N VAL A 18 -39.04 -7.06 -14.89
CA VAL A 18 -38.22 -6.37 -13.86
C VAL A 18 -36.77 -6.85 -13.93
N LEU A 19 -36.54 -8.14 -14.16
CA LEU A 19 -35.20 -8.69 -14.36
C LEU A 19 -34.55 -8.20 -15.66
N ALA A 20 -35.30 -8.07 -16.75
CA ALA A 20 -34.79 -7.52 -18.01
C ALA A 20 -34.37 -6.04 -17.90
N THR A 21 -34.84 -5.31 -16.90
CA THR A 21 -34.46 -3.92 -16.63
C THR A 21 -33.09 -3.86 -15.91
N PHE A 22 -32.74 -4.90 -15.14
CA PHE A 22 -31.47 -4.99 -14.38
C PHE A 22 -30.43 -5.89 -15.06
N LEU A 23 -30.87 -6.85 -15.87
CA LEU A 23 -30.03 -7.75 -16.64
C LEU A 23 -30.35 -7.45 -18.13
N ASN A 24 -29.47 -6.73 -18.81
CA ASN A 24 -29.61 -6.64 -20.26
C ASN A 24 -29.44 -8.04 -20.86
N GLU A 25 -29.95 -8.23 -22.10
CA GLU A 25 -29.92 -9.54 -22.80
C GLU A 25 -28.50 -10.13 -22.89
N ASP A 26 -27.46 -9.27 -22.87
CA ASP A 26 -26.06 -9.68 -22.89
C ASP A 26 -25.63 -10.39 -21.59
N VAL A 27 -26.15 -9.99 -20.45
CA VAL A 27 -25.86 -10.65 -19.15
C VAL A 27 -26.58 -12.00 -19.06
N GLU A 28 -27.83 -12.11 -19.54
CA GLU A 28 -28.54 -13.40 -19.67
C GLU A 28 -27.80 -14.33 -20.65
N ALA A 29 -27.35 -13.82 -21.78
CA ALA A 29 -26.56 -14.56 -22.76
C ALA A 29 -25.21 -15.00 -22.19
N VAL A 30 -24.54 -14.16 -21.39
CA VAL A 30 -23.28 -14.48 -20.69
C VAL A 30 -23.50 -15.55 -19.60
N ILE A 31 -24.59 -15.43 -18.82
CA ILE A 31 -24.94 -16.45 -17.81
C ILE A 31 -25.34 -17.78 -18.49
N ALA A 32 -26.12 -17.73 -19.55
CA ALA A 32 -26.53 -18.90 -20.32
C ALA A 32 -25.38 -19.53 -21.13
N ALA A 33 -24.47 -18.69 -21.65
CA ALA A 33 -23.29 -19.09 -22.38
C ALA A 33 -22.08 -19.35 -21.47
N GLY A 34 -22.19 -19.13 -20.16
CA GLY A 34 -21.12 -19.27 -19.16
C GLY A 34 -20.47 -20.63 -19.06
N THR A 35 -20.89 -21.57 -19.89
CA THR A 35 -20.27 -22.89 -20.06
C THR A 35 -19.39 -22.99 -21.33
N ARG A 36 -19.31 -21.98 -22.19
CA ARG A 36 -18.56 -22.03 -23.44
C ARG A 36 -17.23 -21.31 -23.34
N ASP A 37 -16.13 -21.96 -23.70
CA ASP A 37 -14.74 -21.48 -23.63
C ASP A 37 -14.50 -20.04 -24.15
N PRO A 38 -15.04 -19.60 -25.31
CA PRO A 38 -14.79 -18.25 -25.79
C PRO A 38 -15.33 -17.16 -24.87
N HIS A 39 -16.50 -17.38 -24.26
CA HIS A 39 -17.13 -16.39 -23.36
C HIS A 39 -16.43 -16.32 -22.01
N ARG A 40 -15.89 -17.42 -21.51
CA ARG A 40 -15.09 -17.42 -20.27
C ARG A 40 -13.79 -16.65 -20.45
N ARG A 41 -13.13 -16.82 -21.61
CA ARG A 41 -11.91 -16.06 -21.95
C ARG A 41 -12.20 -14.57 -22.10
N ALA A 42 -13.32 -14.22 -22.74
CA ALA A 42 -13.76 -12.83 -22.84
C ALA A 42 -14.07 -12.23 -21.46
N LEU A 43 -14.81 -12.94 -20.60
CA LEU A 43 -15.06 -12.49 -19.23
C LEU A 43 -13.76 -12.33 -18.44
N ALA A 44 -12.85 -13.29 -18.56
CA ALA A 44 -11.53 -13.21 -17.95
C ALA A 44 -10.73 -12.00 -18.44
N GLN A 45 -10.78 -11.73 -19.75
CA GLN A 45 -10.12 -10.55 -20.33
C GLN A 45 -10.76 -9.25 -19.81
N HIS A 46 -12.08 -9.16 -19.74
CA HIS A 46 -12.77 -8.01 -19.16
C HIS A 46 -12.42 -7.78 -17.69
N LEU A 47 -12.41 -8.83 -16.88
CA LEU A 47 -12.00 -8.73 -15.47
C LEU A 47 -10.51 -8.39 -15.33
N ALA A 48 -9.65 -8.97 -16.17
CA ALA A 48 -8.21 -8.68 -16.18
C ALA A 48 -7.90 -7.24 -16.65
N GLN A 49 -8.76 -6.66 -17.49
CA GLN A 49 -8.67 -5.27 -17.93
C GLN A 49 -9.24 -4.27 -16.90
N GLY A 50 -9.78 -4.76 -15.79
CA GLY A 50 -10.39 -3.91 -14.75
C GLY A 50 -11.80 -3.43 -15.11
N HIS A 51 -12.45 -4.04 -16.11
CA HIS A 51 -13.81 -3.70 -16.52
C HIS A 51 -14.87 -4.30 -15.59
N GLY A 52 -14.73 -4.05 -14.30
CA GLY A 52 -15.75 -4.39 -13.30
C GLY A 52 -16.65 -3.20 -12.93
N GLY A 53 -16.67 -2.15 -13.72
CA GLY A 53 -17.43 -0.92 -13.46
C GLY A 53 -16.63 0.32 -13.85
N ALA A 54 -17.30 1.44 -14.05
CA ALA A 54 -16.64 2.73 -14.25
C ALA A 54 -15.83 3.07 -12.99
N ASP A 55 -14.52 3.03 -13.11
CA ASP A 55 -13.60 3.41 -12.03
C ASP A 55 -13.57 4.93 -11.78
N GLY A 56 -14.27 5.71 -12.59
CA GLY A 56 -14.40 7.17 -12.46
C GLY A 56 -13.10 7.92 -12.79
N LEU A 57 -12.12 7.25 -13.40
CA LEU A 57 -10.86 7.87 -13.79
C LEU A 57 -11.05 8.70 -15.05
N ASP A 58 -10.50 9.92 -15.05
CA ASP A 58 -10.36 10.74 -16.25
C ASP A 58 -9.27 10.19 -17.17
N GLU A 59 -9.11 10.79 -18.36
CA GLU A 59 -8.14 10.35 -19.36
C GLU A 59 -6.70 10.38 -18.84
N THR A 60 -6.34 11.36 -18.02
CA THR A 60 -5.00 11.50 -17.44
C THR A 60 -4.72 10.35 -16.48
N LEU A 61 -5.63 10.08 -15.56
CA LEU A 61 -5.51 8.97 -14.60
C LEU A 61 -5.55 7.61 -15.29
N GLN A 62 -6.27 7.48 -16.41
CA GLN A 62 -6.24 6.26 -17.24
C GLN A 62 -4.87 6.04 -17.86
N MET A 63 -4.23 7.08 -18.42
CA MET A 63 -2.87 7.00 -18.95
C MET A 63 -1.85 6.64 -17.87
N VAL A 64 -1.98 7.24 -16.68
CA VAL A 64 -1.16 6.90 -15.51
C VAL A 64 -1.32 5.43 -15.16
N ARG A 65 -2.57 4.97 -15.02
CA ARG A 65 -2.88 3.56 -14.75
C ARG A 65 -2.23 2.61 -15.76
N ASP A 66 -2.41 2.86 -17.05
CA ASP A 66 -1.92 1.98 -18.10
C ASP A 66 -0.38 1.94 -18.14
N THR A 67 0.28 3.06 -17.84
CA THR A 67 1.73 3.14 -17.71
C THR A 67 2.24 2.28 -16.56
N PHE A 68 1.69 2.44 -15.37
CA PHE A 68 2.15 1.69 -14.19
C PHE A 68 1.70 0.23 -14.20
N ARG A 69 0.55 -0.09 -14.82
CA ARG A 69 0.13 -1.48 -15.08
C ARG A 69 1.12 -2.22 -15.96
N ARG A 70 1.57 -1.59 -17.04
CA ARG A 70 2.59 -2.15 -17.94
C ARG A 70 3.90 -2.36 -17.18
N PHE A 71 4.41 -1.34 -16.49
CA PHE A 71 5.62 -1.43 -15.69
C PHE A 71 5.55 -2.57 -14.66
N ALA A 72 4.46 -2.65 -13.90
CA ALA A 72 4.24 -3.70 -12.91
C ALA A 72 4.15 -5.10 -13.56
N GLY A 73 3.54 -5.19 -14.73
CA GLY A 73 3.43 -6.42 -15.52
C GLY A 73 4.79 -6.95 -15.99
N GLU A 74 5.65 -6.08 -16.46
CA GLU A 74 7.01 -6.40 -16.93
C GLU A 74 7.91 -6.93 -15.79
N HIS A 75 7.67 -6.49 -14.56
CA HIS A 75 8.47 -6.89 -13.39
C HIS A 75 7.86 -8.04 -12.57
N ARG A 76 6.69 -8.55 -12.92
CA ARG A 76 5.95 -9.54 -12.10
C ARG A 76 6.73 -10.82 -11.85
N GLU A 77 7.40 -11.37 -12.87
CA GLU A 77 8.18 -12.60 -12.77
C GLU A 77 9.45 -12.37 -11.94
N ALA A 78 10.20 -11.31 -12.25
CA ALA A 78 11.39 -10.92 -11.49
C ALA A 78 11.06 -10.68 -10.00
N ALA A 79 9.95 -10.02 -9.72
CA ALA A 79 9.49 -9.75 -8.35
C ALA A 79 9.20 -11.03 -7.54
N HIS A 80 8.73 -12.09 -8.20
CA HIS A 80 8.59 -13.37 -7.54
C HIS A 80 9.96 -13.98 -7.20
N GLY A 81 10.94 -13.85 -8.08
CA GLY A 81 12.33 -14.24 -7.83
C GLY A 81 12.94 -13.49 -6.64
N TRP A 82 12.78 -12.16 -6.57
CA TRP A 82 13.26 -11.35 -5.43
C TRP A 82 12.63 -11.80 -4.11
N HIS A 83 11.33 -12.09 -4.13
CA HIS A 83 10.63 -12.61 -2.93
C HIS A 83 11.20 -13.95 -2.49
N LEU A 84 11.44 -14.90 -3.41
CA LEU A 84 11.95 -16.22 -3.08
C LEU A 84 13.38 -16.18 -2.53
N ALA A 85 14.23 -15.34 -3.14
CA ALA A 85 15.61 -15.15 -2.72
C ALA A 85 15.76 -14.23 -1.49
N ASP A 86 14.68 -13.56 -1.09
CA ASP A 86 14.70 -12.48 -0.08
C ASP A 86 15.65 -11.33 -0.45
N ASP A 87 15.71 -11.02 -1.75
CA ASP A 87 16.54 -9.96 -2.29
C ASP A 87 15.85 -8.61 -2.23
N LEU A 88 16.63 -7.54 -2.09
CA LEU A 88 16.15 -6.17 -2.25
C LEU A 88 15.78 -5.90 -3.72
N ILE A 89 14.73 -5.12 -3.94
CA ILE A 89 14.39 -4.62 -5.29
C ILE A 89 15.62 -3.95 -5.89
N PRO A 90 16.05 -4.30 -7.13
CA PRO A 90 17.24 -3.73 -7.75
C PRO A 90 17.19 -2.20 -7.87
N LEU A 91 18.34 -1.55 -7.76
CA LEU A 91 18.44 -0.08 -7.78
C LEU A 91 18.07 0.51 -9.15
N ASP A 92 18.32 -0.21 -10.24
CA ASP A 92 17.91 0.18 -11.59
C ASP A 92 16.37 0.19 -11.75
N VAL A 93 15.67 -0.74 -11.10
CA VAL A 93 14.20 -0.73 -11.04
C VAL A 93 13.70 0.48 -10.24
N ILE A 94 14.38 0.82 -9.13
CA ILE A 94 14.06 2.02 -8.35
C ILE A 94 14.31 3.28 -9.18
N GLN A 95 15.39 3.33 -9.95
CA GLN A 95 15.68 4.45 -10.86
C GLN A 95 14.63 4.57 -11.95
N ASN A 96 14.19 3.47 -12.55
CA ASN A 96 13.10 3.49 -13.54
C ASN A 96 11.78 4.03 -12.94
N LEU A 97 11.48 3.74 -11.67
CA LEU A 97 10.34 4.35 -10.97
C LEU A 97 10.53 5.84 -10.73
N ALA A 98 11.75 6.28 -10.43
CA ALA A 98 12.10 7.69 -10.31
C ALA A 98 11.90 8.44 -11.64
N ASP A 99 12.38 7.85 -12.74
CA ASP A 99 12.25 8.41 -14.09
C ASP A 99 10.78 8.50 -14.55
N LEU A 100 9.90 7.61 -14.04
CA LEU A 100 8.45 7.67 -14.22
C LEU A 100 7.76 8.67 -13.27
N GLY A 101 8.50 9.34 -12.39
CA GLY A 101 8.00 10.39 -11.50
C GLY A 101 7.26 9.91 -10.24
N VAL A 102 7.38 8.62 -9.88
CA VAL A 102 6.66 8.03 -8.72
C VAL A 102 6.93 8.78 -7.42
N PHE A 103 8.17 9.17 -7.18
CA PHE A 103 8.59 9.77 -5.91
C PHE A 103 8.19 11.26 -5.77
N GLY A 104 7.94 11.93 -6.89
CA GLY A 104 7.51 13.32 -6.94
C GLY A 104 6.03 13.52 -7.27
N LEU A 105 5.25 12.45 -7.34
CA LEU A 105 3.89 12.45 -7.89
C LEU A 105 2.99 13.53 -7.26
N THR A 106 2.98 13.65 -5.93
CA THR A 106 2.14 14.60 -5.18
C THR A 106 2.92 15.84 -4.70
N ILE A 107 4.23 15.89 -4.92
CA ILE A 107 5.04 17.07 -4.61
C ILE A 107 4.65 18.18 -5.60
N PRO A 108 4.41 19.42 -5.13
CA PRO A 108 4.07 20.53 -6.03
C PRO A 108 5.15 20.78 -7.09
N GLU A 109 4.73 21.27 -8.26
CA GLU A 109 5.65 21.63 -9.36
C GLU A 109 6.70 22.68 -8.93
N SER A 110 6.33 23.60 -8.03
CA SER A 110 7.25 24.59 -7.45
C SER A 110 8.42 23.97 -6.68
N HIS A 111 8.32 22.68 -6.34
CA HIS A 111 9.36 21.90 -5.66
C HIS A 111 9.84 20.71 -6.51
N GLY A 112 9.63 20.75 -7.83
CA GLY A 112 10.15 19.76 -8.77
C GLY A 112 9.34 18.48 -8.89
N GLY A 113 8.13 18.41 -8.33
CA GLY A 113 7.21 17.29 -8.46
C GLY A 113 6.21 17.45 -9.60
N ALA A 114 5.27 16.52 -9.71
CA ALA A 114 4.21 16.53 -10.71
C ALA A 114 2.93 17.25 -10.25
N GLY A 115 2.79 17.59 -8.97
CA GLY A 115 1.65 18.29 -8.41
C GLY A 115 0.31 17.56 -8.54
N MET A 116 0.32 16.25 -8.74
CA MET A 116 -0.88 15.44 -8.88
C MET A 116 -1.54 15.17 -7.51
N GLY A 117 -2.84 14.88 -7.54
CA GLY A 117 -3.60 14.61 -6.32
C GLY A 117 -3.42 13.20 -5.77
N LYS A 118 -4.06 12.95 -4.62
CA LYS A 118 -4.06 11.64 -3.94
C LYS A 118 -4.77 10.56 -4.76
N ALA A 119 -5.70 10.93 -5.64
CA ALA A 119 -6.30 9.99 -6.58
C ALA A 119 -5.24 9.37 -7.52
N ALA A 120 -4.32 10.17 -8.06
CA ALA A 120 -3.20 9.68 -8.88
C ALA A 120 -2.27 8.77 -8.07
N MET A 121 -1.96 9.16 -6.83
CA MET A 121 -1.18 8.33 -5.90
C MET A 121 -1.84 6.96 -5.67
N CYS A 122 -3.18 6.91 -5.54
CA CYS A 122 -3.91 5.65 -5.38
C CYS A 122 -3.78 4.78 -6.63
N VAL A 123 -3.96 5.34 -7.82
CA VAL A 123 -3.83 4.62 -9.09
C VAL A 123 -2.43 3.99 -9.23
N VAL A 124 -1.39 4.78 -8.99
CA VAL A 124 0.00 4.30 -9.05
C VAL A 124 0.28 3.21 -8.01
N SER A 125 -0.13 3.44 -6.76
CA SER A 125 0.07 2.47 -5.67
C SER A 125 -0.67 1.16 -5.92
N GLU A 126 -1.89 1.22 -6.45
CA GLU A 126 -2.69 0.05 -6.82
C GLU A 126 -1.99 -0.77 -7.90
N GLU A 127 -1.64 -0.17 -9.04
CA GLU A 127 -1.07 -0.91 -10.17
C GLU A 127 0.33 -1.47 -9.86
N LEU A 128 1.18 -0.71 -9.18
CA LEU A 128 2.48 -1.21 -8.72
C LEU A 128 2.33 -2.39 -7.75
N SER A 129 1.39 -2.31 -6.80
CA SER A 129 1.13 -3.38 -5.83
C SER A 129 0.45 -4.60 -6.44
N ARG A 130 -0.26 -4.44 -7.56
CA ARG A 130 -0.78 -5.54 -8.38
C ARG A 130 0.35 -6.40 -8.97
N GLY A 131 1.47 -5.80 -9.31
CA GLY A 131 2.69 -6.51 -9.71
C GLY A 131 3.44 -7.07 -8.51
N TYR A 132 3.79 -6.18 -7.58
CA TYR A 132 4.50 -6.50 -6.35
C TYR A 132 4.28 -5.42 -5.28
N ILE A 133 3.87 -5.83 -4.08
CA ILE A 133 3.60 -4.89 -2.97
C ILE A 133 4.81 -4.01 -2.63
N GLY A 134 6.04 -4.53 -2.78
CA GLY A 134 7.28 -3.77 -2.56
C GLY A 134 7.41 -2.58 -3.51
N LEU A 135 7.09 -2.74 -4.81
CA LEU A 135 7.09 -1.65 -5.78
C LEU A 135 6.11 -0.52 -5.37
N GLY A 136 4.89 -0.89 -4.98
CA GLY A 136 3.91 0.09 -4.49
C GLY A 136 4.31 0.78 -3.19
N SER A 137 5.19 0.15 -2.41
CA SER A 137 5.65 0.69 -1.12
C SER A 137 6.78 1.70 -1.24
N LEU A 138 7.57 1.67 -2.31
CA LEU A 138 8.64 2.64 -2.54
C LEU A 138 8.08 4.07 -2.61
N GLY A 139 7.04 4.30 -3.41
CA GLY A 139 6.37 5.58 -3.49
C GLY A 139 5.76 6.04 -2.16
N THR A 140 5.28 5.10 -1.32
CA THR A 140 4.72 5.41 0.00
C THR A 140 5.73 6.07 0.93
N ARG A 141 6.99 5.62 0.91
CA ARG A 141 8.03 6.20 1.78
C ARG A 141 8.31 7.65 1.40
N SER A 142 8.42 7.92 0.10
CA SER A 142 8.61 9.29 -0.42
C SER A 142 7.41 10.18 -0.14
N GLU A 143 6.19 9.68 -0.31
CA GLU A 143 4.95 10.40 -0.03
C GLU A 143 4.85 10.83 1.44
N ILE A 144 5.11 9.93 2.40
CA ILE A 144 5.07 10.24 3.83
C ILE A 144 6.11 11.32 4.17
N ALA A 145 7.34 11.20 3.68
CA ALA A 145 8.39 12.18 3.94
C ALA A 145 8.07 13.54 3.30
N ALA A 146 7.61 13.54 2.05
CA ALA A 146 7.25 14.77 1.34
C ALA A 146 6.08 15.49 2.04
N GLU A 147 5.03 14.78 2.44
CA GLU A 147 3.88 15.39 3.13
C GLU A 147 4.26 15.94 4.51
N LEU A 148 5.12 15.23 5.27
CA LEU A 148 5.68 15.75 6.51
C LEU A 148 6.43 17.07 6.30
N ILE A 149 7.29 17.15 5.27
CA ILE A 149 8.09 18.31 4.96
C ILE A 149 7.22 19.46 4.41
N LEU A 150 6.26 19.17 3.54
CA LEU A 150 5.32 20.16 3.00
C LEU A 150 4.49 20.83 4.10
N ASN A 151 3.97 20.03 5.04
CA ASN A 151 3.06 20.51 6.07
C ASN A 151 3.79 21.09 7.29
N GLY A 152 4.98 20.58 7.61
CA GLY A 152 5.68 20.91 8.85
C GLY A 152 7.03 21.60 8.66
N GLY A 153 7.63 21.54 7.47
CA GLY A 153 8.96 22.05 7.21
C GLY A 153 9.04 23.58 7.03
N THR A 154 10.19 24.14 7.36
CA THR A 154 10.53 25.51 6.98
C THR A 154 10.72 25.61 5.47
N GLU A 155 10.65 26.83 4.91
CA GLU A 155 10.87 27.02 3.47
C GLU A 155 12.26 26.53 3.02
N ALA A 156 13.28 26.70 3.87
CA ALA A 156 14.63 26.15 3.63
C ALA A 156 14.63 24.62 3.56
N GLN A 157 13.91 23.96 4.47
CA GLN A 157 13.77 22.50 4.47
C GLN A 157 12.99 22.01 3.24
N LYS A 158 11.90 22.69 2.87
CA LYS A 158 11.15 22.37 1.65
C LYS A 158 12.02 22.48 0.40
N ALA A 159 12.71 23.60 0.25
CA ALA A 159 13.60 23.87 -0.89
C ALA A 159 14.76 22.87 -0.98
N HIS A 160 15.26 22.39 0.15
CA HIS A 160 16.37 21.43 0.20
C HIS A 160 15.95 19.98 -0.08
N TRP A 161 14.85 19.53 0.54
CA TRP A 161 14.50 18.11 0.55
C TRP A 161 13.56 17.69 -0.58
N LEU A 162 12.54 18.52 -0.88
CA LEU A 162 11.46 18.09 -1.79
C LEU A 162 11.95 17.81 -3.22
N PRO A 163 12.81 18.64 -3.85
CA PRO A 163 13.30 18.35 -5.19
C PRO A 163 14.13 17.06 -5.25
N ARG A 164 14.94 16.80 -4.24
CA ARG A 164 15.79 15.60 -4.15
C ARG A 164 14.98 14.32 -3.91
N ILE A 165 13.87 14.43 -3.16
CA ILE A 165 12.90 13.32 -3.02
C ILE A 165 12.17 13.10 -4.34
N ALA A 166 11.70 14.16 -5.00
CA ALA A 166 10.93 14.07 -6.23
C ALA A 166 11.68 13.36 -7.36
N THR A 167 12.98 13.57 -7.45
CA THR A 167 13.85 12.93 -8.46
C THR A 167 14.33 11.54 -8.06
N GLY A 168 14.06 11.06 -6.82
CA GLY A 168 14.60 9.81 -6.31
C GLY A 168 16.09 9.86 -5.97
N GLU A 169 16.74 11.03 -6.00
CA GLU A 169 18.11 11.22 -5.52
C GLU A 169 18.22 10.76 -4.06
N ILE A 170 17.21 11.10 -3.26
CA ILE A 170 17.07 10.71 -1.87
C ILE A 170 15.92 9.72 -1.72
N LEU A 171 16.18 8.58 -1.10
CA LEU A 171 15.17 7.59 -0.72
C LEU A 171 14.88 7.74 0.78
N PRO A 172 13.68 8.19 1.16
CA PRO A 172 13.32 8.34 2.57
C PRO A 172 12.78 7.04 3.18
N THR A 173 12.87 6.97 4.53
CA THR A 173 12.17 5.98 5.33
C THR A 173 11.55 6.59 6.58
N ALA A 174 10.44 6.00 7.04
CA ALA A 174 9.73 6.42 8.25
C ALA A 174 10.25 5.63 9.46
N VAL A 175 10.74 6.34 10.50
CA VAL A 175 11.41 5.75 11.64
C VAL A 175 10.69 6.15 12.94
N PHE A 176 9.57 5.45 13.23
CA PHE A 176 8.67 5.80 14.35
C PHE A 176 8.64 4.71 15.41
N THR A 177 8.38 3.47 15.03
CA THR A 177 8.09 2.33 15.89
C THR A 177 9.30 1.90 16.73
N GLU A 178 9.03 1.54 17.99
CA GLU A 178 10.03 0.96 18.91
C GLU A 178 9.61 -0.45 19.35
N PRO A 179 10.52 -1.28 19.88
CA PRO A 179 10.19 -2.64 20.30
C PRO A 179 8.98 -2.75 21.23
N ASN A 180 8.77 -1.74 22.08
CA ASN A 180 7.67 -1.71 23.04
C ASN A 180 6.55 -0.73 22.68
N THR A 181 6.64 -0.04 21.52
CA THR A 181 5.76 1.08 21.15
C THR A 181 5.45 1.07 19.65
N GLY A 182 4.33 0.46 19.26
CA GLY A 182 3.83 0.49 17.89
C GLY A 182 2.66 1.47 17.76
N SER A 183 1.46 1.06 18.18
CA SER A 183 0.26 1.92 18.12
C SER A 183 0.28 3.07 19.11
N ASP A 184 0.93 2.91 20.28
CA ASP A 184 1.06 3.94 21.30
C ASP A 184 2.37 4.73 21.15
N LEU A 185 2.47 5.54 20.08
CA LEU A 185 3.64 6.38 19.82
C LEU A 185 3.93 7.41 20.93
N GLY A 186 2.93 7.73 21.75
CA GLY A 186 3.10 8.66 22.88
C GLY A 186 4.07 8.16 23.95
N SER A 187 4.26 6.85 24.03
CA SER A 187 5.14 6.18 25.00
C SER A 187 6.55 5.88 24.46
N LEU A 188 6.90 6.36 23.27
CA LEU A 188 8.25 6.12 22.72
C LEU A 188 9.35 6.72 23.59
N SER A 189 10.51 6.02 23.64
CA SER A 189 11.61 6.27 24.56
C SER A 189 12.91 6.72 23.88
N THR A 190 13.06 6.50 22.57
CA THR A 190 14.20 7.02 21.81
C THR A 190 14.30 8.53 21.99
N ARG A 191 15.42 9.00 22.53
CA ARG A 191 15.62 10.41 22.91
C ARG A 191 16.62 11.08 21.99
N ALA A 192 16.46 12.39 21.82
CA ALA A 192 17.43 13.25 21.18
C ALA A 192 17.76 14.42 22.12
N VAL A 193 19.05 14.57 22.45
CA VAL A 193 19.53 15.62 23.33
C VAL A 193 20.31 16.65 22.51
N ARG A 194 19.90 17.91 22.56
CA ARG A 194 20.60 18.99 21.85
C ARG A 194 21.97 19.24 22.47
N ARG A 195 23.01 19.28 21.64
CA ARG A 195 24.40 19.60 21.99
C ARG A 195 24.95 20.56 20.93
N GLY A 196 24.90 21.86 21.23
CA GLY A 196 25.30 22.89 20.28
C GLY A 196 24.39 22.93 19.05
N ASP A 197 24.97 22.66 17.92
CA ASP A 197 24.34 22.64 16.59
C ASP A 197 23.85 21.23 16.16
N GLN A 198 23.86 20.26 17.07
CA GLN A 198 23.43 18.89 16.78
C GLN A 198 22.46 18.36 17.84
N TYR A 199 21.64 17.38 17.43
CA TYR A 199 20.93 16.46 18.30
C TYR A 199 21.68 15.13 18.35
N LEU A 200 21.98 14.63 19.56
CA LEU A 200 22.53 13.29 19.75
C LEU A 200 21.38 12.32 20.09
N VAL A 201 21.14 11.37 19.20
CA VAL A 201 20.06 10.40 19.30
C VAL A 201 20.55 9.14 20.00
N THR A 202 19.77 8.63 20.97
CA THR A 202 20.03 7.37 21.67
C THR A 202 18.71 6.61 21.87
N GLY A 203 18.70 5.32 21.51
CA GLY A 203 17.53 4.45 21.63
C GLY A 203 17.46 3.41 20.53
N ASN A 204 16.31 2.73 20.42
CA ASN A 204 16.12 1.65 19.46
C ASN A 204 14.82 1.86 18.68
N LYS A 205 14.85 1.51 17.40
CA LYS A 205 13.70 1.47 16.50
C LYS A 205 13.58 0.09 15.88
N THR A 206 12.38 -0.31 15.51
CA THR A 206 12.11 -1.61 14.90
C THR A 206 11.05 -1.52 13.81
N TRP A 207 11.00 -2.52 12.94
CA TRP A 207 10.11 -2.57 11.80
C TRP A 207 10.30 -1.37 10.86
N ILE A 208 11.56 -1.03 10.61
CA ILE A 208 11.89 0.09 9.73
C ILE A 208 12.15 -0.42 8.32
N THR A 209 11.16 -0.20 7.47
CA THR A 209 11.17 -0.63 6.07
C THR A 209 12.25 0.10 5.28
N HIS A 210 13.07 -0.63 4.51
CA HIS A 210 14.07 -0.10 3.58
C HIS A 210 15.20 0.71 4.22
N ALA A 211 15.42 0.58 5.55
CA ALA A 211 16.32 1.44 6.30
C ALA A 211 17.78 1.41 5.80
N ALA A 212 18.29 0.25 5.37
CA ALA A 212 19.64 0.15 4.86
C ALA A 212 19.87 1.03 3.62
N ARG A 213 18.92 1.06 2.68
CA ARG A 213 19.01 1.82 1.42
C ARG A 213 18.48 3.24 1.49
N ALA A 214 17.84 3.64 2.59
CA ALA A 214 17.36 5.01 2.76
C ALA A 214 18.55 5.96 2.99
N ASP A 215 18.39 7.20 2.49
CA ASP A 215 19.32 8.31 2.69
C ASP A 215 18.79 9.29 3.74
N LEU A 216 17.47 9.34 3.91
CA LEU A 216 16.77 10.23 4.83
C LEU A 216 15.84 9.43 5.73
N MET A 217 15.98 9.58 7.03
CA MET A 217 15.06 9.08 8.04
C MET A 217 14.15 10.20 8.53
N THR A 218 12.83 10.06 8.39
CA THR A 218 11.89 10.87 9.19
C THR A 218 11.81 10.24 10.56
N LEU A 219 12.65 10.73 11.49
CA LEU A 219 12.94 10.08 12.77
C LEU A 219 12.15 10.74 13.91
N LEU A 220 11.17 10.02 14.45
CA LEU A 220 10.40 10.48 15.60
C LEU A 220 11.12 10.15 16.89
N VAL A 221 11.40 11.18 17.69
CA VAL A 221 12.19 11.10 18.92
C VAL A 221 11.59 11.93 20.04
N ARG A 222 11.98 11.66 21.28
CA ARG A 222 11.66 12.48 22.45
C ARG A 222 12.78 13.49 22.67
N THR A 223 12.48 14.77 22.49
CA THR A 223 13.42 15.87 22.78
C THR A 223 13.18 16.46 24.16
N ASN A 224 11.96 16.36 24.68
CA ASN A 224 11.65 16.85 26.02
C ASN A 224 11.12 15.70 26.91
N PRO A 225 11.96 15.16 27.83
CA PRO A 225 11.54 14.08 28.73
C PRO A 225 10.55 14.51 29.81
N ASP A 226 10.51 15.81 30.17
CA ASP A 226 9.62 16.35 31.18
C ASP A 226 8.17 16.54 30.68
N GLN A 227 7.97 16.45 29.36
CA GLN A 227 6.67 16.50 28.71
C GLN A 227 6.21 15.08 28.36
N PRO A 228 5.26 14.49 29.11
CA PRO A 228 4.76 13.16 28.83
C PRO A 228 3.92 13.12 27.54
N GLY A 229 3.74 11.91 27.00
CA GLY A 229 2.91 11.68 25.83
C GLY A 229 3.46 12.38 24.57
N TYR A 230 2.56 12.88 23.76
CA TYR A 230 2.87 13.40 22.42
C TYR A 230 3.60 14.75 22.40
N LYS A 231 3.44 15.56 23.45
CA LYS A 231 4.00 16.93 23.51
C LYS A 231 5.52 16.96 23.64
N GLY A 232 6.14 15.87 24.10
CA GLY A 232 7.59 15.77 24.19
C GLY A 232 8.26 15.26 22.91
N LEU A 233 7.50 15.01 21.84
CA LEU A 233 7.97 14.36 20.63
C LEU A 233 8.28 15.35 19.52
N SER A 234 9.44 15.17 18.89
CA SER A 234 9.91 15.96 17.75
C SER A 234 10.23 15.05 16.57
N MET A 235 10.13 15.60 15.36
CA MET A 235 10.51 14.92 14.13
C MET A 235 11.85 15.46 13.63
N LEU A 236 12.83 14.60 13.44
CA LEU A 236 14.12 14.93 12.84
C LEU A 236 14.16 14.43 11.39
N LEU A 237 14.66 15.26 10.49
CA LEU A 237 15.03 14.89 9.12
C LEU A 237 16.48 14.38 9.16
N ALA A 238 16.65 13.13 9.56
CA ALA A 238 17.94 12.57 9.88
C ALA A 238 18.59 11.95 8.63
N GLU A 239 19.56 12.65 8.07
CA GLU A 239 20.34 12.18 6.92
C GLU A 239 21.34 11.11 7.34
N LYS A 240 21.56 10.13 6.48
CA LYS A 240 22.60 9.10 6.66
C LYS A 240 23.15 8.65 5.30
N PRO A 241 24.38 8.12 5.26
CA PRO A 241 24.87 7.46 4.07
C PRO A 241 24.01 6.24 3.72
N ARG A 242 23.77 6.02 2.41
CA ARG A 242 23.12 4.81 1.91
C ARG A 242 24.01 3.60 2.22
N GLY A 243 23.42 2.56 2.80
CA GLY A 243 24.12 1.31 3.07
C GLY A 243 24.39 0.51 1.80
N THR A 244 25.38 -0.36 1.88
CA THR A 244 25.73 -1.35 0.88
C THR A 244 25.47 -2.75 1.43
N GLU A 245 25.60 -3.78 0.60
CA GLU A 245 25.45 -5.17 1.04
C GLU A 245 26.46 -5.55 2.14
N GLY A 246 27.72 -5.09 2.02
CA GLY A 246 28.76 -5.36 3.00
C GLY A 246 28.72 -4.48 4.25
N ASP A 247 28.08 -3.32 4.18
CA ASP A 247 27.90 -2.38 5.30
C ASP A 247 26.54 -1.68 5.19
N PRO A 248 25.48 -2.29 5.69
CA PRO A 248 24.14 -1.75 5.58
C PRO A 248 23.86 -0.49 6.43
N PHE A 249 24.69 -0.22 7.46
CA PHE A 249 24.50 0.91 8.37
C PHE A 249 25.83 1.63 8.67
N PRO A 250 26.43 2.32 7.67
CA PRO A 250 27.79 2.91 7.79
C PRO A 250 27.86 4.17 8.67
N ALA A 251 26.71 4.71 9.11
CA ALA A 251 26.69 5.95 9.88
C ALA A 251 27.22 5.76 11.29
N THR A 252 28.10 6.66 11.74
CA THR A 252 28.65 6.64 13.12
C THR A 252 27.51 6.82 14.13
N GLY A 253 27.51 6.01 15.18
CA GLY A 253 26.50 6.03 16.23
C GLY A 253 25.18 5.35 15.82
N MET A 254 25.17 4.63 14.69
CA MET A 254 24.02 3.86 14.21
C MET A 254 24.44 2.40 14.01
N THR A 255 23.57 1.49 14.40
CA THR A 255 23.66 0.05 14.12
C THR A 255 22.32 -0.43 13.61
N GLY A 256 22.29 -1.59 12.98
CA GLY A 256 21.02 -2.19 12.54
C GLY A 256 21.17 -3.66 12.22
N GLY A 257 20.04 -4.34 12.16
CA GLY A 257 19.93 -5.74 11.80
C GLY A 257 18.66 -5.99 11.01
N GLU A 258 18.71 -6.94 10.08
CA GLU A 258 17.56 -7.35 9.29
C GLU A 258 16.60 -8.20 10.13
N ILE A 259 15.31 -7.97 9.97
CA ILE A 259 14.23 -8.79 10.53
C ILE A 259 13.72 -9.70 9.42
N ALA A 260 13.91 -11.02 9.55
CA ALA A 260 13.36 -11.98 8.60
C ALA A 260 11.82 -11.97 8.64
N VAL A 261 11.19 -11.82 7.49
CA VAL A 261 9.75 -11.66 7.36
C VAL A 261 9.12 -12.71 6.45
N LEU A 262 7.83 -13.00 6.66
CA LEU A 262 7.08 -13.95 5.85
C LEU A 262 6.85 -13.45 4.43
N GLY A 263 6.44 -12.19 4.30
CA GLY A 263 6.12 -11.49 3.06
C GLY A 263 6.61 -10.06 3.11
N TYR A 264 6.19 -9.24 2.13
CA TYR A 264 6.67 -7.86 2.02
C TYR A 264 8.19 -7.78 1.85
N ARG A 265 8.76 -8.84 1.28
CA ARG A 265 10.18 -8.93 0.95
C ARG A 265 10.53 -7.97 -0.19
N GLY A 266 11.80 -7.75 -0.45
CA GLY A 266 12.24 -6.79 -1.48
C GLY A 266 12.47 -5.36 -1.00
N MET A 267 11.80 -4.99 0.10
CA MET A 267 12.04 -3.76 0.85
C MET A 267 12.93 -4.00 2.07
N LYS A 268 12.82 -5.18 2.65
CA LYS A 268 13.40 -5.61 3.93
C LYS A 268 12.98 -4.74 5.12
N GLU A 269 12.89 -5.36 6.28
CA GLU A 269 12.56 -4.73 7.56
C GLU A 269 13.77 -4.77 8.48
N TYR A 270 13.96 -3.72 9.28
CA TYR A 270 15.17 -3.59 10.09
C TYR A 270 14.86 -3.15 11.52
N GLU A 271 15.70 -3.64 12.43
CA GLU A 271 15.94 -3.02 13.74
C GLU A 271 17.06 -2.01 13.61
N LEU A 272 16.95 -0.89 14.31
CA LEU A 272 17.96 0.16 14.36
C LEU A 272 18.31 0.49 15.80
N GLY A 273 19.59 0.59 16.08
CA GLY A 273 20.15 1.07 17.34
C GLY A 273 20.84 2.40 17.13
N PHE A 274 20.60 3.36 18.02
CA PHE A 274 21.26 4.66 18.04
C PHE A 274 22.02 4.84 19.36
N ASP A 275 23.32 5.16 19.28
CA ASP A 275 24.17 5.49 20.40
C ASP A 275 24.99 6.74 20.08
N GLY A 276 24.40 7.89 20.41
CA GLY A 276 24.99 9.19 20.08
C GLY A 276 24.96 9.52 18.58
N PHE A 277 24.03 8.95 17.81
CA PHE A 277 23.86 9.29 16.39
C PHE A 277 23.57 10.79 16.24
N ALA A 278 24.42 11.49 15.50
CA ALA A 278 24.33 12.94 15.37
C ALA A 278 23.44 13.36 14.22
N VAL A 279 22.52 14.29 14.50
CA VAL A 279 21.64 14.93 13.50
C VAL A 279 21.79 16.45 13.63
N ASP A 280 22.00 17.16 12.52
CA ASP A 280 22.09 18.62 12.50
C ASP A 280 20.84 19.26 13.11
N ALA A 281 20.99 20.27 13.96
CA ALA A 281 19.87 20.93 14.63
C ALA A 281 18.93 21.66 13.65
N ASN A 282 19.43 22.07 12.48
CA ASN A 282 18.62 22.66 11.41
C ASN A 282 17.66 21.63 10.76
N ASN A 283 17.91 20.35 10.98
CA ASN A 283 17.07 19.25 10.52
C ASN A 283 15.95 18.87 11.51
N LEU A 284 15.72 19.65 12.58
CA LEU A 284 14.48 19.60 13.33
C LEU A 284 13.34 20.10 12.44
N LEU A 285 12.38 19.25 12.14
CA LEU A 285 11.27 19.59 11.25
C LEU A 285 10.49 20.81 11.78
N GLY A 286 10.45 21.87 10.98
CA GLY A 286 9.79 23.13 11.34
C GLY A 286 10.52 23.97 12.39
N GLY A 287 11.68 23.53 12.91
CA GLY A 287 12.52 24.25 13.85
C GLY A 287 11.97 24.36 15.28
N ILE A 288 10.86 23.69 15.60
CA ILE A 288 10.18 23.77 16.92
C ILE A 288 10.07 22.38 17.51
N GLU A 289 10.64 22.18 18.71
CA GLU A 289 10.50 20.94 19.47
C GLU A 289 9.06 20.70 19.93
N GLY A 290 8.70 19.43 20.14
CA GLY A 290 7.37 19.02 20.64
C GLY A 290 6.26 19.01 19.56
N MET A 291 6.58 19.33 18.30
CA MET A 291 5.62 19.36 17.20
C MET A 291 5.59 18.06 16.38
N GLY A 292 6.48 17.11 16.65
CA GLY A 292 6.65 15.92 15.82
C GLY A 292 5.41 15.08 15.64
N PHE A 293 4.65 14.85 16.69
CA PHE A 293 3.40 14.08 16.62
C PHE A 293 2.30 14.83 15.84
N LYS A 294 2.20 16.14 16.02
CA LYS A 294 1.23 16.97 15.28
C LYS A 294 1.50 16.91 13.78
N HIS A 295 2.77 17.01 13.36
CA HIS A 295 3.15 16.88 11.96
C HIS A 295 2.83 15.47 11.43
N LEU A 296 3.12 14.43 12.21
CA LEU A 296 2.83 13.05 11.84
C LEU A 296 1.31 12.80 11.68
N MET A 297 0.49 13.31 12.57
CA MET A 297 -0.98 13.18 12.49
C MET A 297 -1.55 13.74 11.18
N ALA A 298 -0.97 14.82 10.65
CA ALA A 298 -1.41 15.42 9.39
C ALA A 298 -1.18 14.49 8.17
N THR A 299 -0.23 13.54 8.27
CA THR A 299 0.09 12.59 7.18
C THR A 299 -0.66 11.27 7.27
N PHE A 300 -1.29 10.96 8.41
CA PHE A 300 -1.92 9.65 8.63
C PHE A 300 -3.10 9.37 7.68
N GLU A 301 -3.84 10.39 7.29
CA GLU A 301 -4.94 10.21 6.33
C GLU A 301 -4.41 9.70 4.98
N SER A 302 -3.40 10.38 4.41
CA SER A 302 -2.77 9.99 3.16
C SER A 302 -2.10 8.63 3.23
N ALA A 303 -1.40 8.32 4.33
CA ALA A 303 -0.77 7.02 4.53
C ALA A 303 -1.79 5.87 4.56
N ARG A 304 -2.97 6.07 5.19
CA ARG A 304 -4.06 5.10 5.21
C ARG A 304 -4.68 4.91 3.82
N ILE A 305 -4.95 6.00 3.11
CA ILE A 305 -5.50 5.96 1.74
C ILE A 305 -4.54 5.19 0.82
N GLN A 306 -3.25 5.48 0.88
CA GLN A 306 -2.25 4.81 0.07
C GLN A 306 -2.11 3.33 0.44
N THR A 307 -2.20 2.98 1.73
CA THR A 307 -2.24 1.59 2.17
C THR A 307 -3.48 0.86 1.65
N ALA A 308 -4.63 1.54 1.62
CA ALA A 308 -5.84 0.99 1.01
C ALA A 308 -5.64 0.72 -0.49
N ALA A 309 -5.02 1.64 -1.23
CA ALA A 309 -4.72 1.46 -2.65
C ALA A 309 -3.77 0.27 -2.90
N ARG A 310 -2.70 0.13 -2.09
CA ARG A 310 -1.82 -1.04 -2.14
C ARG A 310 -2.59 -2.35 -1.88
N ALA A 311 -3.52 -2.33 -0.92
CA ALA A 311 -4.34 -3.49 -0.60
C ALA A 311 -5.28 -3.86 -1.76
N VAL A 312 -5.87 -2.88 -2.44
CA VAL A 312 -6.66 -3.10 -3.67
C VAL A 312 -5.79 -3.75 -4.76
N GLY A 313 -4.57 -3.28 -4.96
CA GLY A 313 -3.62 -3.86 -5.92
C GLY A 313 -3.27 -5.31 -5.60
N VAL A 314 -2.98 -5.63 -4.33
CA VAL A 314 -2.72 -7.01 -3.87
C VAL A 314 -3.94 -7.90 -4.06
N ALA A 315 -5.15 -7.41 -3.73
CA ALA A 315 -6.40 -8.13 -3.96
C ALA A 315 -6.63 -8.41 -5.45
N GLN A 316 -6.37 -7.42 -6.32
CA GLN A 316 -6.47 -7.57 -7.76
C GLN A 316 -5.46 -8.59 -8.30
N SER A 317 -4.22 -8.61 -7.78
CA SER A 317 -3.22 -9.63 -8.10
C SER A 317 -3.73 -11.04 -7.77
N ALA A 318 -4.35 -11.21 -6.60
CA ALA A 318 -4.94 -12.47 -6.18
C ALA A 318 -6.06 -12.92 -7.13
N LEU A 319 -6.95 -11.99 -7.51
CA LEU A 319 -8.02 -12.27 -8.47
C LEU A 319 -7.46 -12.68 -9.84
N ASP A 320 -6.47 -11.95 -10.36
CA ASP A 320 -5.85 -12.24 -11.65
C ASP A 320 -5.23 -13.63 -11.69
N LEU A 321 -4.46 -13.99 -10.65
CA LEU A 321 -3.82 -15.30 -10.53
C LEU A 321 -4.84 -16.42 -10.36
N GLY A 322 -5.82 -16.23 -9.48
CA GLY A 322 -6.87 -17.20 -9.23
C GLY A 322 -7.74 -17.48 -10.46
N LEU A 323 -8.11 -16.41 -11.20
CA LEU A 323 -8.90 -16.51 -12.42
C LEU A 323 -8.09 -17.19 -13.54
N GLY A 324 -6.84 -16.78 -13.76
CA GLY A 324 -5.98 -17.39 -14.78
C GLY A 324 -5.82 -18.90 -14.53
N TYR A 325 -5.49 -19.26 -13.29
CA TYR A 325 -5.37 -20.67 -12.92
C TYR A 325 -6.68 -21.44 -13.11
N ALA A 326 -7.83 -20.84 -12.75
CA ALA A 326 -9.13 -21.49 -12.88
C ALA A 326 -9.55 -21.71 -14.34
N LEU A 327 -9.07 -20.89 -15.26
CA LEU A 327 -9.28 -21.04 -16.71
C LEU A 327 -8.43 -22.19 -17.30
N ASP A 328 -7.19 -22.31 -16.84
CA ASP A 328 -6.22 -23.25 -17.44
C ASP A 328 -6.32 -24.66 -16.80
N ARG A 329 -6.60 -24.75 -15.51
CA ARG A 329 -6.66 -26.01 -14.78
C ARG A 329 -7.86 -26.83 -15.18
N GLN A 330 -7.62 -28.05 -15.68
CA GLN A 330 -8.66 -29.00 -16.06
C GLN A 330 -8.88 -30.03 -14.94
N GLN A 331 -10.15 -30.23 -14.55
CA GLN A 331 -10.58 -31.32 -13.68
C GLN A 331 -11.97 -31.80 -14.13
N PHE A 332 -12.23 -33.12 -14.01
CA PHE A 332 -13.50 -33.71 -14.45
C PHE A 332 -13.86 -33.36 -15.93
N GLY A 333 -12.83 -33.23 -16.78
CA GLY A 333 -12.99 -32.98 -18.21
C GLY A 333 -13.31 -31.51 -18.61
N GLN A 334 -13.19 -30.55 -17.69
CA GLN A 334 -13.46 -29.15 -17.95
C GLN A 334 -12.60 -28.21 -17.09
N PRO A 335 -12.42 -26.92 -17.49
CA PRO A 335 -11.78 -25.93 -16.65
C PRO A 335 -12.46 -25.82 -15.28
N ILE A 336 -11.68 -25.66 -14.21
CA ILE A 336 -12.26 -25.58 -12.86
C ILE A 336 -13.14 -24.34 -12.66
N LEU A 337 -12.95 -23.29 -13.46
CA LEU A 337 -13.83 -22.11 -13.47
C LEU A 337 -15.31 -22.49 -13.75
N ALA A 338 -15.57 -23.60 -14.44
CA ALA A 338 -16.94 -24.06 -14.71
C ALA A 338 -17.71 -24.51 -13.47
N PHE A 339 -17.01 -24.79 -12.36
CA PHE A 339 -17.67 -25.23 -11.14
C PHE A 339 -18.25 -24.05 -10.34
N PRO A 340 -19.53 -24.15 -9.89
CA PRO A 340 -20.22 -23.06 -9.17
C PRO A 340 -19.46 -22.51 -7.98
N ARG A 341 -18.75 -23.35 -7.23
CA ARG A 341 -17.97 -22.93 -6.07
C ARG A 341 -16.68 -22.17 -6.43
N ILE A 342 -16.20 -22.32 -7.66
CA ILE A 342 -15.01 -21.57 -8.16
C ILE A 342 -15.44 -20.24 -8.75
N TYR A 343 -16.36 -20.23 -9.73
CA TYR A 343 -16.80 -18.95 -10.32
C TYR A 343 -17.50 -18.04 -9.30
N GLY A 344 -18.18 -18.62 -8.30
CA GLY A 344 -18.77 -17.86 -7.20
C GLY A 344 -17.71 -17.12 -6.36
N LYS A 345 -16.56 -17.76 -6.06
CA LYS A 345 -15.43 -17.09 -5.40
C LYS A 345 -14.90 -15.93 -6.25
N VAL A 346 -14.66 -16.17 -7.54
CA VAL A 346 -14.16 -15.15 -8.49
C VAL A 346 -15.12 -13.95 -8.56
N ALA A 347 -16.43 -14.19 -8.65
CA ALA A 347 -17.43 -13.14 -8.68
C ALA A 347 -17.46 -12.30 -7.39
N MET A 348 -17.39 -12.95 -6.23
CA MET A 348 -17.33 -12.24 -4.94
C MET A 348 -16.04 -11.44 -4.80
N MET A 349 -14.88 -12.01 -5.15
CA MET A 349 -13.61 -11.29 -5.16
C MET A 349 -13.70 -10.02 -6.03
N ALA A 350 -14.24 -10.13 -7.24
CA ALA A 350 -14.39 -8.97 -8.14
C ALA A 350 -15.29 -7.87 -7.52
N ALA A 351 -16.43 -8.26 -6.94
CA ALA A 351 -17.35 -7.30 -6.30
C ALA A 351 -16.71 -6.61 -5.07
N GLU A 352 -16.06 -7.37 -4.21
CA GLU A 352 -15.41 -6.86 -3.00
C GLU A 352 -14.22 -5.93 -3.34
N ILE A 353 -13.40 -6.30 -4.33
CA ILE A 353 -12.31 -5.44 -4.82
C ILE A 353 -12.86 -4.12 -5.37
N MET A 354 -13.95 -4.16 -6.13
CA MET A 354 -14.59 -2.96 -6.64
C MET A 354 -15.08 -2.06 -5.51
N MET A 355 -15.73 -2.61 -4.48
CA MET A 355 -16.17 -1.83 -3.32
C MET A 355 -14.98 -1.15 -2.62
N ALA A 356 -13.89 -1.88 -2.39
CA ALA A 356 -12.69 -1.33 -1.76
C ALA A 356 -12.05 -0.22 -2.59
N ARG A 357 -11.96 -0.42 -3.91
CA ARG A 357 -11.41 0.57 -4.85
C ARG A 357 -12.22 1.86 -4.84
N GLN A 358 -13.54 1.78 -4.94
CA GLN A 358 -14.41 2.96 -4.92
C GLN A 358 -14.29 3.73 -3.60
N LEU A 359 -14.25 3.04 -2.47
CA LEU A 359 -14.08 3.69 -1.17
C LEU A 359 -12.70 4.35 -1.03
N CYS A 360 -11.65 3.69 -1.55
CA CYS A 360 -10.29 4.24 -1.56
C CYS A 360 -10.23 5.53 -2.40
N TYR A 361 -10.77 5.53 -3.61
CA TYR A 361 -10.78 6.71 -4.47
C TYR A 361 -11.68 7.83 -3.93
N ALA A 362 -12.82 7.50 -3.33
CA ALA A 362 -13.66 8.49 -2.66
C ALA A 362 -12.91 9.19 -1.51
N ALA A 363 -12.18 8.44 -0.69
CA ALA A 363 -11.32 9.01 0.36
C ALA A 363 -10.20 9.89 -0.22
N ALA A 364 -9.58 9.48 -1.33
CA ALA A 364 -8.55 10.26 -2.01
C ALA A 364 -9.10 11.59 -2.56
N HIS A 365 -10.22 11.58 -3.25
CA HIS A 365 -10.86 12.79 -3.75
C HIS A 365 -11.31 13.74 -2.61
N GLN A 366 -11.78 13.19 -1.48
CA GLN A 366 -12.11 14.00 -0.32
C GLN A 366 -10.87 14.68 0.24
N LYS A 367 -9.73 13.98 0.34
CA LYS A 367 -8.44 14.53 0.74
C LYS A 367 -7.98 15.64 -0.23
N ASP A 368 -8.07 15.40 -1.54
CA ASP A 368 -7.72 16.38 -2.59
C ASP A 368 -8.59 17.65 -2.52
N SER A 369 -9.84 17.54 -2.06
CA SER A 369 -10.72 18.68 -1.84
C SER A 369 -10.40 19.50 -0.57
N GLY A 370 -9.35 19.14 0.18
CA GLY A 370 -8.95 19.77 1.43
C GLY A 370 -9.85 19.48 2.63
N LYS A 371 -10.80 18.55 2.49
CA LYS A 371 -11.68 18.16 3.57
C LYS A 371 -11.03 17.10 4.47
N ARG A 372 -11.36 17.14 5.75
CA ARG A 372 -11.00 16.08 6.69
C ARG A 372 -11.57 14.74 6.22
N CYS A 373 -10.76 13.70 6.19
CA CYS A 373 -11.14 12.38 5.66
C CYS A 373 -10.61 11.20 6.50
N ASP A 374 -10.31 11.42 7.77
CA ASP A 374 -9.78 10.36 8.64
C ASP A 374 -10.78 9.21 8.87
N LEU A 375 -12.08 9.48 8.83
CA LEU A 375 -13.13 8.46 8.85
C LEU A 375 -13.07 7.59 7.58
N GLU A 376 -13.15 8.22 6.42
CA GLU A 376 -13.16 7.53 5.12
C GLU A 376 -11.83 6.83 4.85
N ALA A 377 -10.70 7.45 5.20
CA ALA A 377 -9.38 6.84 5.12
C ALA A 377 -9.25 5.60 6.03
N GLY A 378 -9.81 5.67 7.25
CA GLY A 378 -9.89 4.54 8.17
C GLY A 378 -10.74 3.40 7.62
N MET A 379 -11.93 3.72 7.10
CA MET A 379 -12.84 2.75 6.47
C MET A 379 -12.19 2.09 5.23
N ALA A 380 -11.58 2.90 4.35
CA ALA A 380 -10.92 2.41 3.16
C ALA A 380 -9.78 1.44 3.49
N LYS A 381 -8.90 1.82 4.44
CA LYS A 381 -7.78 0.97 4.86
C LYS A 381 -8.24 -0.33 5.51
N LEU A 382 -9.20 -0.27 6.41
CA LEU A 382 -9.73 -1.44 7.10
C LEU A 382 -10.36 -2.43 6.11
N LEU A 383 -11.25 -1.93 5.24
CA LEU A 383 -11.98 -2.76 4.28
C LEU A 383 -11.03 -3.36 3.24
N ALA A 384 -10.19 -2.54 2.60
CA ALA A 384 -9.27 -3.00 1.56
C ALA A 384 -8.27 -4.05 2.07
N ALA A 385 -7.73 -3.87 3.28
CA ALA A 385 -6.82 -4.84 3.89
C ALA A 385 -7.50 -6.19 4.18
N ARG A 386 -8.76 -6.18 4.63
CA ARG A 386 -9.56 -7.41 4.85
C ARG A 386 -9.86 -8.11 3.53
N ILE A 387 -10.22 -7.35 2.51
CA ILE A 387 -10.50 -7.88 1.16
C ILE A 387 -9.24 -8.45 0.52
N ALA A 388 -8.07 -7.80 0.67
CA ALA A 388 -6.82 -8.34 0.17
C ALA A 388 -6.50 -9.71 0.76
N TRP A 389 -6.69 -9.86 2.06
CA TRP A 389 -6.52 -11.15 2.73
C TRP A 389 -7.53 -12.20 2.23
N SER A 390 -8.81 -11.87 2.19
CA SER A 390 -9.87 -12.78 1.73
C SER A 390 -9.68 -13.19 0.27
N ALA A 391 -9.29 -12.26 -0.60
CA ALA A 391 -9.02 -12.53 -2.02
C ALA A 391 -7.80 -13.46 -2.18
N ALA A 392 -6.72 -13.21 -1.45
CA ALA A 392 -5.53 -14.04 -1.50
C ALA A 392 -5.79 -15.47 -0.99
N ASP A 393 -6.51 -15.63 0.12
CA ASP A 393 -6.93 -16.92 0.66
C ASP A 393 -7.81 -17.71 -0.34
N ASN A 394 -8.81 -17.02 -0.93
CA ASN A 394 -9.66 -17.63 -1.96
C ASN A 394 -8.87 -18.04 -3.20
N ALA A 395 -7.89 -17.26 -3.62
CA ALA A 395 -7.05 -17.57 -4.77
C ALA A 395 -6.12 -18.77 -4.47
N VAL A 396 -5.53 -18.87 -3.28
CA VAL A 396 -4.80 -20.06 -2.83
C VAL A 396 -5.71 -21.28 -2.87
N GLN A 397 -6.94 -21.18 -2.37
CA GLN A 397 -7.91 -22.27 -2.39
C GLN A 397 -8.29 -22.68 -3.82
N ILE A 398 -8.39 -21.75 -4.77
CA ILE A 398 -8.62 -22.03 -6.19
C ILE A 398 -7.46 -22.82 -6.80
N HIS A 399 -6.22 -22.52 -6.41
CA HIS A 399 -5.02 -23.25 -6.86
C HIS A 399 -4.90 -24.64 -6.25
N GLY A 400 -5.60 -24.92 -5.14
CA GLY A 400 -5.48 -26.19 -4.41
C GLY A 400 -4.05 -26.40 -3.89
N GLY A 401 -3.50 -27.60 -4.00
CA GLY A 401 -2.13 -27.90 -3.56
C GLY A 401 -1.05 -27.01 -4.18
N ASN A 402 -1.22 -26.60 -5.43
CA ASN A 402 -0.30 -25.68 -6.11
C ASN A 402 -0.27 -24.29 -5.46
N GLY A 403 -1.37 -23.84 -4.85
CA GLY A 403 -1.40 -22.57 -4.13
C GLY A 403 -0.56 -22.54 -2.85
N TYR A 404 -0.19 -23.72 -2.34
CA TYR A 404 0.66 -23.88 -1.16
C TYR A 404 2.14 -24.09 -1.50
N ALA A 405 2.46 -24.21 -2.80
CA ALA A 405 3.83 -24.35 -3.29
C ALA A 405 4.45 -22.96 -3.54
N MET A 406 5.69 -22.78 -3.09
CA MET A 406 6.41 -21.49 -3.21
C MET A 406 6.66 -21.07 -4.66
N GLU A 407 6.72 -22.00 -5.60
CA GLU A 407 6.91 -21.72 -7.04
C GLU A 407 5.71 -21.00 -7.67
N TYR A 408 4.52 -21.08 -7.05
CA TYR A 408 3.34 -20.37 -7.54
C TYR A 408 3.24 -18.96 -6.90
N PRO A 409 3.14 -17.90 -7.71
CA PRO A 409 3.13 -16.52 -7.20
C PRO A 409 2.02 -16.21 -6.18
N ILE A 410 0.95 -17.00 -6.17
CA ILE A 410 -0.15 -16.79 -5.22
C ILE A 410 0.28 -17.02 -3.77
N SER A 411 1.26 -17.89 -3.52
CA SER A 411 1.83 -18.12 -2.18
C SER A 411 2.45 -16.85 -1.62
N ARG A 412 3.17 -16.08 -2.45
CA ARG A 412 3.69 -14.76 -2.12
C ARG A 412 2.57 -13.76 -1.84
N VAL A 413 1.58 -13.70 -2.72
CA VAL A 413 0.46 -12.74 -2.58
C VAL A 413 -0.30 -12.98 -1.26
N LEU A 414 -0.42 -14.22 -0.80
CA LEU A 414 -1.05 -14.54 0.48
C LEU A 414 -0.29 -13.90 1.65
N VAL A 415 1.03 -14.09 1.73
CA VAL A 415 1.83 -13.55 2.84
C VAL A 415 1.95 -12.02 2.75
N ASP A 416 2.00 -11.45 1.52
CA ASP A 416 1.99 -10.02 1.29
C ASP A 416 0.65 -9.37 1.72
N ALA A 417 -0.47 -10.05 1.49
CA ALA A 417 -1.78 -9.58 1.92
C ALA A 417 -1.91 -9.49 3.46
N ARG A 418 -1.21 -10.37 4.20
CA ARG A 418 -1.33 -10.41 5.65
C ARG A 418 -0.84 -9.16 6.34
N ILE A 419 0.26 -8.57 5.86
CA ILE A 419 0.88 -7.40 6.50
C ILE A 419 -0.04 -6.16 6.45
N LEU A 420 -0.89 -6.04 5.43
CA LEU A 420 -1.81 -4.93 5.24
C LEU A 420 -2.80 -4.72 6.40
N ASN A 421 -3.10 -5.77 7.17
CA ASN A 421 -3.91 -5.67 8.38
C ASN A 421 -3.11 -5.28 9.63
N VAL A 422 -1.77 -5.33 9.56
CA VAL A 422 -0.88 -5.16 10.73
C VAL A 422 -0.25 -3.77 10.75
N PHE A 423 0.37 -3.36 9.65
CA PHE A 423 1.16 -2.12 9.59
C PHE A 423 0.31 -0.87 9.26
N GLU A 424 0.92 0.31 9.41
CA GLU A 424 0.33 1.63 9.07
C GLU A 424 -1.05 1.85 9.70
N GLY A 425 -1.15 1.49 10.98
CA GLY A 425 -2.38 1.47 11.75
C GLY A 425 -3.08 0.12 11.64
N ALA A 426 -2.92 -0.72 12.67
CA ALA A 426 -3.55 -2.03 12.76
C ALA A 426 -5.07 -1.95 12.55
N ALA A 427 -5.68 -3.08 12.13
CA ALA A 427 -7.12 -3.13 11.88
C ALA A 427 -7.95 -2.65 13.07
N GLU A 428 -7.53 -2.98 14.28
CA GLU A 428 -8.16 -2.56 15.55
C GLU A 428 -8.06 -1.05 15.76
N ILE A 429 -6.93 -0.43 15.38
CA ILE A 429 -6.76 1.04 15.44
C ILE A 429 -7.67 1.72 14.44
N GLN A 430 -7.80 1.18 13.20
CA GLN A 430 -8.75 1.73 12.23
C GLN A 430 -10.20 1.62 12.73
N ALA A 431 -10.59 0.49 13.30
CA ALA A 431 -11.92 0.32 13.88
C ALA A 431 -12.20 1.33 15.00
N ASN A 432 -11.20 1.60 15.85
CA ASN A 432 -11.30 2.60 16.92
C ASN A 432 -11.45 4.03 16.35
N VAL A 433 -10.66 4.40 15.33
CA VAL A 433 -10.79 5.70 14.64
C VAL A 433 -12.18 5.87 14.06
N ILE A 434 -12.69 4.87 13.33
CA ILE A 434 -14.02 4.87 12.73
C ILE A 434 -15.10 5.07 13.82
N ALA A 435 -15.06 4.25 14.88
CA ALA A 435 -16.03 4.33 15.98
C ALA A 435 -16.02 5.71 16.65
N THR A 436 -14.84 6.26 16.96
CA THR A 436 -14.69 7.58 17.57
C THR A 436 -15.29 8.67 16.67
N ARG A 437 -15.00 8.63 15.34
CA ARG A 437 -15.51 9.64 14.42
C ARG A 437 -17.02 9.57 14.22
N LEU A 438 -17.59 8.39 14.17
CA LEU A 438 -19.06 8.23 14.08
C LEU A 438 -19.76 8.75 15.32
N LEU A 439 -19.17 8.56 16.52
CA LEU A 439 -19.72 9.09 17.78
C LEU A 439 -19.59 10.61 17.90
N GLU A 440 -18.59 11.23 17.27
CA GLU A 440 -18.43 12.69 17.25
C GLU A 440 -19.43 13.40 16.31
N GLN A 441 -20.04 12.66 15.36
CA GLN A 441 -21.01 13.19 14.40
C GLN A 441 -22.46 13.11 14.87
N GLY A 442 -22.74 12.36 15.95
CA GLY A 442 -24.05 12.22 16.58
C GLY A 442 -24.19 13.10 17.80
#